data_26e9d48ba90d22055256c3ca7f2284c9
#
_entry.id   26e9d48ba90d22055256c3ca7f2284c9
#
_cell.length_a   1.000
_cell.length_b   1.000
_cell.length_c   1.000
_cell.angle_alpha   90.00
_cell.angle_beta   90.00
_cell.angle_gamma   90.00
#
_symmetry.space_group_name_H-M   'P 1'
#
loop_
_entity.id
_entity.type
_entity.pdbx_description
1 polymer ?
#
loop_
_entity_poly.entity_id
_entity_poly.type
_entity_poly.pdbx_seq_one_letter_code
_entity_poly.pdbx_strand_id
1 'polypeptide(L)'
;VGEPELDAIKNRMREIVEADIPFEQVEEETPRVVQLFRERGMEDKARLLETSDMLYARYSKLDGYIDYFYGCLTPSTGYITLFDIQPHNGGYLLRVPNREHPVELEPEVRQEKLLNVYREHLDFLNIIGMNNVGDLNKAKLDGRMSEVIQVAEAYQSKQIEKIAEEIARRFRQGVRVVLISGPSSSGKTTFRMRLEIQLLVNLLKPVGFSLDDYFLERDKTPLDEHGEKDYESLYALDLELVEEHLLKLMQGEEVELPSYNFVTGRREFKNNFLKMPDNSLLIVEGIHGLNPELTAHIPPEKKFLIYVSALTTISLDDHNWIPASDNRLIRRIVRDYRYRGASAEQTISRWESVRRGEEKWIFPFQENADMMFNSAMIYELAAIRRHVEPILMRVPRTVPEYSEAYRLLKFLSYFNYITDRELPPTSLVREFLGGSSFRY
;
A
#
# COMPACT_ATOMS: atom_id res chain seq x y z
N VAL A 1 17.60 10.87 -22.21
CA VAL A 1 17.19 10.03 -23.37
C VAL A 1 16.22 10.87 -24.18
N GLY A 2 16.54 11.14 -25.45
CA GLY A 2 15.68 11.86 -26.40
C GLY A 2 14.74 10.91 -27.15
N GLU A 3 13.83 11.46 -27.99
CA GLU A 3 12.92 10.66 -28.81
C GLU A 3 13.62 9.61 -29.69
N PRO A 4 14.75 9.92 -30.38
CA PRO A 4 15.45 8.93 -31.19
C PRO A 4 15.99 7.74 -30.40
N GLU A 5 16.44 7.99 -29.16
CA GLU A 5 16.95 6.94 -28.27
C GLU A 5 15.82 6.08 -27.73
N LEU A 6 14.65 6.67 -27.46
CA LEU A 6 13.46 5.95 -27.05
C LEU A 6 12.96 5.01 -28.15
N ASP A 7 12.95 5.47 -29.40
CA ASP A 7 12.59 4.65 -30.55
C ASP A 7 13.58 3.49 -30.76
N ALA A 8 14.88 3.73 -30.54
CA ALA A 8 15.90 2.69 -30.59
C ALA A 8 15.65 1.62 -29.50
N ILE A 9 15.29 2.02 -28.27
CA ILE A 9 14.91 1.10 -27.18
C ILE A 9 13.68 0.28 -27.59
N LYS A 10 12.61 0.92 -28.07
CA LYS A 10 11.39 0.24 -28.53
C LYS A 10 11.69 -0.80 -29.62
N ASN A 11 12.50 -0.42 -30.60
CA ASN A 11 12.86 -1.31 -31.70
C ASN A 11 13.66 -2.51 -31.18
N ARG A 12 14.65 -2.27 -30.30
CA ARG A 12 15.42 -3.37 -29.70
C ARG A 12 14.56 -4.32 -28.87
N MET A 13 13.61 -3.80 -28.12
CA MET A 13 12.63 -4.65 -27.38
C MET A 13 11.80 -5.50 -28.33
N ARG A 14 11.33 -4.96 -29.46
CA ARG A 14 10.59 -5.73 -30.49
C ARG A 14 11.44 -6.83 -31.11
N GLU A 15 12.70 -6.53 -31.45
CA GLU A 15 13.64 -7.53 -31.98
C GLU A 15 13.84 -8.70 -31.00
N ILE A 16 13.96 -8.40 -29.69
CA ILE A 16 14.12 -9.43 -28.64
C ILE A 16 12.85 -10.30 -28.55
N VAL A 17 11.67 -9.69 -28.62
CA VAL A 17 10.40 -10.42 -28.61
C VAL A 17 10.23 -11.29 -29.85
N GLU A 18 10.50 -10.74 -31.04
CA GLU A 18 10.42 -11.45 -32.33
C GLU A 18 11.41 -12.63 -32.42
N ALA A 19 12.57 -12.50 -31.75
CA ALA A 19 13.57 -13.56 -31.72
C ALA A 19 13.18 -14.74 -30.81
N ASP A 20 12.13 -14.62 -30.02
CA ASP A 20 11.59 -15.63 -29.09
C ASP A 20 12.68 -16.32 -28.22
N ILE A 21 13.50 -15.52 -27.60
CA ILE A 21 14.66 -15.97 -26.82
C ILE A 21 14.19 -16.62 -25.50
N PRO A 22 14.61 -17.87 -25.20
CA PRO A 22 14.26 -18.52 -23.94
C PRO A 22 14.97 -17.88 -22.73
N PHE A 23 14.27 -17.83 -21.59
CA PHE A 23 14.88 -17.50 -20.31
C PHE A 23 15.55 -18.73 -19.70
N GLU A 24 16.86 -18.67 -19.52
CA GLU A 24 17.63 -19.73 -18.86
C GLU A 24 17.73 -19.41 -17.36
N GLN A 25 17.16 -20.29 -16.53
CA GLN A 25 17.28 -20.16 -15.06
C GLN A 25 18.51 -20.91 -14.54
N VAL A 26 19.30 -20.26 -13.70
CA VAL A 26 20.51 -20.78 -13.10
C VAL A 26 20.43 -20.63 -11.58
N GLU A 27 20.89 -21.65 -10.84
CA GLU A 27 21.04 -21.61 -9.39
C GLU A 27 22.49 -21.95 -9.04
N GLU A 28 23.14 -21.05 -8.32
CA GLU A 28 24.53 -21.21 -7.89
C GLU A 28 24.70 -20.76 -6.41
N GLU A 29 25.84 -21.06 -5.83
CA GLU A 29 26.18 -20.57 -4.49
C GLU A 29 26.18 -19.03 -4.45
N THR A 30 25.55 -18.46 -3.43
CA THR A 30 25.38 -17.00 -3.33
C THR A 30 26.70 -16.22 -3.46
N PRO A 31 27.85 -16.60 -2.86
CA PRO A 31 29.10 -15.87 -3.04
C PRO A 31 29.56 -15.78 -4.50
N ARG A 32 29.30 -16.83 -5.30
CA ARG A 32 29.63 -16.83 -6.71
C ARG A 32 28.74 -15.90 -7.52
N VAL A 33 27.44 -15.88 -7.22
CA VAL A 33 26.49 -14.96 -7.86
C VAL A 33 26.79 -13.50 -7.49
N VAL A 34 27.16 -13.23 -6.24
CA VAL A 34 27.62 -11.91 -5.79
C VAL A 34 28.81 -11.44 -6.62
N GLN A 35 29.83 -12.31 -6.78
CA GLN A 35 30.99 -11.97 -7.62
C GLN A 35 30.57 -11.71 -9.07
N LEU A 36 29.69 -12.53 -9.64
CA LEU A 36 29.19 -12.40 -11.01
C LEU A 36 28.50 -11.05 -11.25
N PHE A 37 27.65 -10.59 -10.30
CA PHE A 37 27.01 -9.28 -10.40
C PHE A 37 28.03 -8.13 -10.26
N ARG A 38 29.01 -8.24 -9.37
CA ARG A 38 30.09 -7.22 -9.25
C ARG A 38 30.92 -7.10 -10.52
N GLU A 39 31.29 -8.21 -11.15
CA GLU A 39 32.03 -8.20 -12.42
C GLU A 39 31.26 -7.51 -13.55
N ARG A 40 29.92 -7.41 -13.42
CA ARG A 40 29.04 -6.73 -14.36
C ARG A 40 28.63 -5.32 -13.93
N GLY A 41 29.18 -4.81 -12.83
CA GLY A 41 28.89 -3.48 -12.31
C GLY A 41 27.53 -3.36 -11.62
N MET A 42 26.85 -4.48 -11.29
CA MET A 42 25.56 -4.52 -10.61
C MET A 42 25.75 -4.59 -9.08
N GLU A 43 26.29 -3.53 -8.50
CA GLU A 43 26.71 -3.50 -7.08
C GLU A 43 25.52 -3.54 -6.12
N ASP A 44 24.39 -2.97 -6.49
CA ASP A 44 23.12 -3.01 -5.75
C ASP A 44 22.62 -4.46 -5.57
N LYS A 45 22.63 -5.25 -6.66
CA LYS A 45 22.26 -6.67 -6.65
C LYS A 45 23.26 -7.52 -5.86
N ALA A 46 24.54 -7.26 -6.04
CA ALA A 46 25.60 -7.93 -5.29
C ALA A 46 25.43 -7.68 -3.78
N ARG A 47 25.19 -6.42 -3.38
CA ARG A 47 24.97 -6.03 -1.98
C ARG A 47 23.73 -6.69 -1.39
N LEU A 48 22.62 -6.75 -2.13
CA LEU A 48 21.40 -7.40 -1.67
C LEU A 48 21.65 -8.88 -1.35
N LEU A 49 22.29 -9.61 -2.26
CA LEU A 49 22.59 -11.03 -2.05
C LEU A 49 23.64 -11.26 -0.93
N GLU A 50 24.67 -10.44 -0.88
CA GLU A 50 25.73 -10.52 0.15
C GLU A 50 25.19 -10.28 1.57
N THR A 51 24.18 -9.42 1.70
CA THR A 51 23.54 -9.10 2.99
C THR A 51 22.36 -10.00 3.32
N SER A 52 21.97 -10.92 2.42
CA SER A 52 20.92 -11.90 2.63
C SER A 52 21.44 -13.15 3.33
N ASP A 53 20.52 -13.93 3.94
CA ASP A 53 20.82 -15.22 4.57
C ASP A 53 20.78 -16.40 3.58
N MET A 54 20.77 -16.13 2.26
CA MET A 54 20.61 -17.14 1.22
C MET A 54 21.93 -17.87 0.94
N LEU A 55 21.91 -19.20 1.00
CA LEU A 55 23.07 -20.04 0.64
C LEU A 55 23.22 -20.18 -0.88
N TYR A 56 22.10 -20.24 -1.59
CA TYR A 56 22.03 -20.31 -3.06
C TYR A 56 21.16 -19.18 -3.59
N ALA A 57 21.59 -18.58 -4.70
CA ALA A 57 20.85 -17.54 -5.40
C ALA A 57 20.48 -18.01 -6.81
N ARG A 58 19.27 -17.69 -7.23
CA ARG A 58 18.78 -17.94 -8.59
C ARG A 58 18.81 -16.66 -9.39
N TYR A 59 19.28 -16.78 -10.62
CA TYR A 59 19.22 -15.71 -11.61
C TYR A 59 18.82 -16.25 -12.97
N SER A 60 18.40 -15.38 -13.86
CA SER A 60 18.04 -15.72 -15.23
C SER A 60 19.03 -15.12 -16.20
N LYS A 61 19.27 -15.82 -17.32
CA LYS A 61 20.06 -15.32 -18.44
C LYS A 61 19.12 -15.10 -19.63
N LEU A 62 19.36 -14.00 -20.34
CA LEU A 62 18.69 -13.65 -21.57
C LEU A 62 19.71 -13.00 -22.52
N ASP A 63 20.07 -13.69 -23.60
CA ASP A 63 21.02 -13.18 -24.62
C ASP A 63 22.31 -12.59 -24.01
N GLY A 64 22.90 -13.32 -23.04
CA GLY A 64 24.11 -12.89 -22.33
C GLY A 64 23.90 -11.86 -21.21
N TYR A 65 22.73 -11.26 -21.09
CA TYR A 65 22.35 -10.45 -19.94
C TYR A 65 21.92 -11.33 -18.77
N ILE A 66 22.14 -10.87 -17.54
CA ILE A 66 21.74 -11.60 -16.33
C ILE A 66 20.94 -10.68 -15.42
N ASP A 67 19.89 -11.24 -14.81
CA ASP A 67 19.13 -10.59 -13.75
C ASP A 67 18.43 -11.65 -12.89
N TYR A 68 17.86 -11.26 -11.75
CA TYR A 68 17.04 -12.16 -10.95
C TYR A 68 15.63 -11.59 -10.79
N PHE A 69 14.67 -12.52 -10.59
CA PHE A 69 13.26 -12.19 -10.40
C PHE A 69 12.67 -13.06 -9.29
N TYR A 70 11.87 -12.46 -8.43
CA TYR A 70 11.14 -13.22 -7.40
C TYR A 70 9.78 -13.73 -7.90
N GLY A 71 9.26 -13.20 -9.03
CA GLY A 71 8.07 -13.69 -9.73
C GLY A 71 8.40 -14.77 -10.79
N CYS A 72 7.36 -15.25 -11.44
CA CYS A 72 7.49 -16.17 -12.57
C CYS A 72 7.81 -15.40 -13.85
N LEU A 73 8.73 -15.91 -14.64
CA LEU A 73 8.96 -15.46 -16.01
C LEU A 73 8.18 -16.34 -17.01
N THR A 74 7.86 -15.79 -18.17
CA THR A 74 7.41 -16.57 -19.31
C THR A 74 8.53 -17.51 -19.78
N PRO A 75 8.22 -18.60 -20.50
CA PRO A 75 9.25 -19.50 -21.02
C PRO A 75 10.26 -18.81 -21.96
N SER A 76 9.78 -17.84 -22.74
CA SER A 76 10.59 -17.07 -23.70
C SER A 76 10.02 -15.66 -23.90
N THR A 77 10.76 -14.82 -24.59
CA THR A 77 10.34 -13.43 -24.89
C THR A 77 9.19 -13.33 -25.86
N GLY A 78 8.95 -14.32 -26.72
CA GLY A 78 7.87 -14.34 -27.69
C GLY A 78 6.47 -14.35 -27.11
N TYR A 79 6.31 -14.63 -25.81
CA TYR A 79 5.03 -14.49 -25.09
C TYR A 79 4.63 -13.04 -24.82
N ILE A 80 5.56 -12.08 -24.96
CA ILE A 80 5.31 -10.66 -24.73
C ILE A 80 4.81 -10.03 -26.02
N THR A 81 3.50 -10.00 -26.23
CA THR A 81 2.93 -9.59 -27.52
C THR A 81 2.65 -8.10 -27.61
N LEU A 82 2.47 -7.41 -26.48
CA LEU A 82 2.02 -6.04 -26.46
C LEU A 82 2.70 -5.23 -25.34
N PHE A 83 3.37 -4.15 -25.74
CA PHE A 83 3.95 -3.16 -24.83
C PHE A 83 4.15 -1.83 -25.57
N ASP A 84 4.27 -0.73 -24.83
CA ASP A 84 4.74 0.56 -25.34
C ASP A 84 5.54 1.29 -24.27
N ILE A 85 6.46 2.17 -24.68
CA ILE A 85 7.20 3.08 -23.82
C ILE A 85 6.99 4.50 -24.31
N GLN A 86 6.61 5.42 -23.42
CA GLN A 86 6.41 6.82 -23.75
C GLN A 86 7.03 7.74 -22.71
N PRO A 87 7.41 8.98 -23.09
CA PRO A 87 7.83 9.98 -22.11
C PRO A 87 6.70 10.27 -21.11
N HIS A 88 7.02 10.33 -19.82
CA HIS A 88 6.05 10.59 -18.77
C HIS A 88 6.70 11.30 -17.59
N ASN A 89 6.24 12.52 -17.27
CA ASN A 89 6.64 13.28 -16.07
C ASN A 89 8.17 13.35 -15.80
N GLY A 90 8.96 13.56 -16.85
CA GLY A 90 10.43 13.62 -16.76
C GLY A 90 11.14 12.27 -16.68
N GLY A 91 10.42 11.18 -16.87
CA GLY A 91 10.88 9.81 -17.02
C GLY A 91 10.21 9.12 -18.20
N TYR A 92 10.06 7.80 -18.10
CA TYR A 92 9.42 6.96 -19.13
C TYR A 92 8.38 6.06 -18.47
N LEU A 93 7.25 5.89 -19.12
CA LEU A 93 6.20 4.97 -18.74
C LEU A 93 6.25 3.75 -19.67
N LEU A 94 6.56 2.59 -19.11
CA LEU A 94 6.36 1.31 -19.77
C LEU A 94 4.91 0.88 -19.58
N ARG A 95 4.17 0.81 -20.67
CA ARG A 95 2.78 0.37 -20.71
C ARG A 95 2.71 -1.10 -21.11
N VAL A 96 1.96 -1.87 -20.36
CA VAL A 96 1.70 -3.29 -20.61
C VAL A 96 0.21 -3.58 -20.46
N PRO A 97 -0.32 -4.67 -21.01
CA PRO A 97 -1.70 -5.11 -20.76
C PRO A 97 -1.91 -5.47 -19.29
N ASN A 98 -3.13 -5.32 -18.81
CA ASN A 98 -3.52 -5.92 -17.54
C ASN A 98 -4.12 -7.33 -17.72
N ARG A 99 -4.43 -8.00 -16.60
CA ARG A 99 -4.99 -9.35 -16.63
C ARG A 99 -6.40 -9.42 -17.22
N GLU A 100 -7.21 -8.39 -17.01
CA GLU A 100 -8.62 -8.34 -17.45
C GLU A 100 -8.70 -8.00 -18.94
N HIS A 101 -7.76 -7.18 -19.43
CA HIS A 101 -7.67 -6.75 -20.83
C HIS A 101 -6.31 -7.11 -21.45
N PRO A 102 -5.99 -8.41 -21.66
CA PRO A 102 -4.65 -8.83 -22.05
C PRO A 102 -4.30 -8.53 -23.52
N VAL A 103 -5.24 -8.02 -24.28
CA VAL A 103 -5.08 -7.74 -25.72
C VAL A 103 -5.00 -6.25 -26.06
N GLU A 104 -5.03 -5.38 -25.05
CA GLU A 104 -4.94 -3.94 -25.22
C GLU A 104 -4.08 -3.30 -24.12
N LEU A 105 -3.44 -2.17 -24.46
CA LEU A 105 -2.66 -1.40 -23.48
C LEU A 105 -3.59 -0.58 -22.60
N GLU A 106 -3.33 -0.58 -21.30
CA GLU A 106 -4.05 0.30 -20.38
C GLU A 106 -3.93 1.77 -20.77
N PRO A 107 -5.00 2.56 -20.61
CA PRO A 107 -4.95 4.00 -20.82
C PRO A 107 -3.98 4.65 -19.84
N GLU A 108 -3.39 5.77 -20.24
CA GLU A 108 -2.57 6.57 -19.34
C GLU A 108 -3.45 7.22 -18.26
N VAL A 109 -3.14 6.96 -17.00
CA VAL A 109 -3.81 7.58 -15.85
C VAL A 109 -2.90 8.66 -15.27
N ARG A 110 -3.38 9.90 -15.23
CA ARG A 110 -2.65 11.01 -14.60
C ARG A 110 -2.80 10.94 -13.08
N GLN A 111 -1.67 10.81 -12.39
CA GLN A 111 -1.59 10.69 -10.92
C GLN A 111 -0.50 11.63 -10.39
N GLU A 112 -0.65 12.93 -10.66
CA GLU A 112 0.39 13.92 -10.37
C GLU A 112 0.63 14.10 -8.87
N LYS A 113 -0.43 14.12 -8.06
CA LYS A 113 -0.29 14.26 -6.60
C LYS A 113 0.38 13.02 -5.98
N LEU A 114 -0.04 11.83 -6.42
CA LEU A 114 0.55 10.59 -5.95
C LEU A 114 2.04 10.50 -6.32
N LEU A 115 2.38 10.88 -7.55
CA LEU A 115 3.76 10.88 -8.04
C LEU A 115 4.64 11.87 -7.26
N ASN A 116 4.11 13.04 -6.90
CA ASN A 116 4.85 14.03 -6.11
C ASN A 116 5.16 13.49 -4.71
N VAL A 117 4.20 12.84 -4.04
CA VAL A 117 4.44 12.19 -2.74
C VAL A 117 5.49 11.08 -2.86
N TYR A 118 5.43 10.30 -3.93
CA TYR A 118 6.42 9.26 -4.20
C TYR A 118 7.83 9.86 -4.37
N ARG A 119 7.98 10.94 -5.14
CA ARG A 119 9.26 11.64 -5.35
C ARG A 119 9.81 12.23 -4.06
N GLU A 120 8.99 12.90 -3.25
CA GLU A 120 9.45 13.42 -1.94
C GLU A 120 10.02 12.32 -1.04
N HIS A 121 9.43 11.12 -1.09
CA HIS A 121 9.95 9.97 -0.34
C HIS A 121 11.24 9.41 -0.94
N LEU A 122 11.39 9.36 -2.26
CA LEU A 122 12.64 8.97 -2.90
C LEU A 122 13.77 9.93 -2.55
N ASP A 123 13.53 11.24 -2.57
CA ASP A 123 14.51 12.25 -2.17
C ASP A 123 14.93 12.04 -0.71
N PHE A 124 13.97 11.75 0.18
CA PHE A 124 14.28 11.42 1.57
C PHE A 124 15.16 10.16 1.67
N LEU A 125 14.82 9.07 0.97
CA LEU A 125 15.61 7.83 0.97
C LEU A 125 17.03 8.04 0.45
N ASN A 126 17.17 8.81 -0.63
CA ASN A 126 18.48 9.18 -1.18
C ASN A 126 19.35 9.91 -0.15
N ILE A 127 18.78 10.89 0.58
CA ILE A 127 19.52 11.67 1.60
C ILE A 127 19.99 10.77 2.75
N ILE A 128 19.18 9.82 3.19
CA ILE A 128 19.56 8.91 4.30
C ILE A 128 20.33 7.67 3.84
N GLY A 129 20.55 7.50 2.52
CA GLY A 129 21.28 6.38 1.94
C GLY A 129 20.58 5.02 2.10
N MET A 130 19.24 4.98 2.00
CA MET A 130 18.41 3.78 2.14
C MET A 130 17.57 3.54 0.88
N ASN A 131 18.21 3.44 -0.27
CA ASN A 131 17.52 3.36 -1.56
C ASN A 131 16.94 1.97 -1.83
N ASN A 132 17.61 0.92 -1.36
CA ASN A 132 17.21 -0.45 -1.62
C ASN A 132 17.34 -1.37 -0.38
N VAL A 133 16.82 -2.58 -0.51
CA VAL A 133 16.79 -3.56 0.58
C VAL A 133 18.21 -3.97 1.00
N GLY A 134 19.18 -3.99 0.08
CA GLY A 134 20.58 -4.25 0.41
C GLY A 134 21.16 -3.20 1.38
N ASP A 135 20.79 -1.91 1.23
CA ASP A 135 21.19 -0.85 2.15
C ASP A 135 20.55 -1.03 3.53
N LEU A 136 19.25 -1.38 3.57
CA LEU A 136 18.54 -1.66 4.82
C LEU A 136 19.14 -2.84 5.57
N ASN A 137 19.40 -3.94 4.86
CA ASN A 137 20.05 -5.12 5.42
C ASN A 137 21.44 -4.79 5.97
N LYS A 138 22.22 -4.02 5.21
CA LYS A 138 23.55 -3.56 5.65
C LYS A 138 23.45 -2.71 6.91
N ALA A 139 22.51 -1.76 6.97
CA ALA A 139 22.29 -0.95 8.17
C ALA A 139 21.98 -1.82 9.40
N LYS A 140 21.23 -2.91 9.21
CA LYS A 140 20.99 -3.89 10.29
C LYS A 140 22.27 -4.61 10.72
N LEU A 141 23.07 -5.11 9.78
CA LEU A 141 24.33 -5.79 10.07
C LEU A 141 25.34 -4.87 10.78
N ASP A 142 25.33 -3.59 10.41
CA ASP A 142 26.15 -2.54 11.01
C ASP A 142 25.63 -2.03 12.38
N GLY A 143 24.49 -2.56 12.88
CA GLY A 143 23.88 -2.18 14.15
C GLY A 143 23.17 -0.81 14.16
N ARG A 144 22.89 -0.23 12.98
CA ARG A 144 22.29 1.11 12.82
C ARG A 144 20.76 1.10 12.65
N MET A 145 20.10 -0.05 12.83
CA MET A 145 18.66 -0.17 12.58
C MET A 145 17.81 0.75 13.46
N SER A 146 18.20 0.94 14.72
CA SER A 146 17.51 1.85 15.63
C SER A 146 17.52 3.30 15.12
N GLU A 147 18.65 3.75 14.56
CA GLU A 147 18.75 5.07 13.92
C GLU A 147 17.82 5.19 12.71
N VAL A 148 17.81 4.19 11.83
CA VAL A 148 16.96 4.15 10.63
C VAL A 148 15.48 4.23 11.03
N ILE A 149 15.06 3.47 12.04
CA ILE A 149 13.68 3.49 12.54
C ILE A 149 13.32 4.89 13.09
N GLN A 150 14.18 5.47 13.92
CA GLN A 150 13.93 6.79 14.52
C GLN A 150 13.79 7.88 13.45
N VAL A 151 14.67 7.88 12.45
CA VAL A 151 14.62 8.86 11.35
C VAL A 151 13.36 8.68 10.50
N ALA A 152 12.98 7.44 10.17
CA ALA A 152 11.76 7.16 9.42
C ALA A 152 10.49 7.57 10.18
N GLU A 153 10.41 7.29 11.48
CA GLU A 153 9.30 7.70 12.34
C GLU A 153 9.21 9.22 12.51
N ALA A 154 10.35 9.90 12.66
CA ALA A 154 10.39 11.36 12.74
C ALA A 154 9.93 12.00 11.42
N TYR A 155 10.38 11.46 10.27
CA TYR A 155 9.94 11.93 8.96
C TYR A 155 8.42 11.78 8.79
N GLN A 156 7.87 10.61 9.13
CA GLN A 156 6.43 10.37 9.05
C GLN A 156 5.64 11.28 10.01
N SER A 157 6.13 11.50 11.23
CA SER A 157 5.52 12.44 12.18
C SER A 157 5.46 13.85 11.64
N LYS A 158 6.53 14.33 11.00
CA LYS A 158 6.58 15.64 10.35
C LYS A 158 5.56 15.78 9.21
N GLN A 159 5.31 14.71 8.45
CA GLN A 159 4.30 14.73 7.39
C GLN A 159 2.88 14.86 7.99
N ILE A 160 2.58 14.15 9.09
CA ILE A 160 1.27 14.24 9.78
C ILE A 160 1.09 15.63 10.39
N GLU A 161 2.15 16.21 10.97
CA GLU A 161 2.15 17.58 11.50
C GLU A 161 1.78 18.61 10.43
N LYS A 162 2.44 18.56 9.25
CA LYS A 162 2.11 19.43 8.11
C LYS A 162 0.64 19.33 7.69
N ILE A 163 0.08 18.11 7.67
CA ILE A 163 -1.34 17.90 7.36
C ILE A 163 -2.22 18.55 8.43
N ALA A 164 -1.89 18.36 9.71
CA ALA A 164 -2.65 18.94 10.81
C ALA A 164 -2.61 20.48 10.81
N GLU A 165 -1.47 21.09 10.49
CA GLU A 165 -1.32 22.54 10.35
C GLU A 165 -2.18 23.08 9.19
N GLU A 166 -2.21 22.40 8.04
CA GLU A 166 -3.05 22.81 6.92
C GLU A 166 -4.53 22.67 7.25
N ILE A 167 -4.94 21.60 7.94
CA ILE A 167 -6.31 21.46 8.43
C ILE A 167 -6.66 22.60 9.39
N ALA A 168 -5.79 22.94 10.34
CA ALA A 168 -6.00 24.04 11.27
C ALA A 168 -6.13 25.40 10.57
N ARG A 169 -5.35 25.61 9.52
CA ARG A 169 -5.48 26.80 8.66
C ARG A 169 -6.84 26.83 7.94
N ARG A 170 -7.25 25.71 7.34
CA ARG A 170 -8.55 25.60 6.62
C ARG A 170 -9.76 25.61 7.55
N PHE A 171 -9.61 25.12 8.77
CA PHE A 171 -10.65 25.20 9.81
C PHE A 171 -11.05 26.66 10.09
N ARG A 172 -10.07 27.56 10.18
CA ARG A 172 -10.32 29.02 10.33
C ARG A 172 -11.04 29.63 9.13
N GLN A 173 -10.97 28.96 7.97
CA GLN A 173 -11.66 29.34 6.72
C GLN A 173 -13.04 28.68 6.57
N GLY A 174 -13.43 27.82 7.48
CA GLY A 174 -14.77 27.23 7.52
C GLY A 174 -14.86 25.73 7.29
N VAL A 175 -13.72 25.02 7.09
CA VAL A 175 -13.71 23.55 7.05
C VAL A 175 -14.19 22.99 8.39
N ARG A 176 -15.03 21.96 8.34
CA ARG A 176 -15.59 21.29 9.53
C ARG A 176 -15.51 19.77 9.45
N VAL A 177 -15.31 19.20 8.26
CA VAL A 177 -15.26 17.77 8.02
C VAL A 177 -13.96 17.40 7.34
N VAL A 178 -13.22 16.46 7.90
CA VAL A 178 -12.04 15.81 7.32
C VAL A 178 -12.42 14.40 6.90
N LEU A 179 -12.22 14.09 5.64
CA LEU A 179 -12.49 12.78 5.06
C LEU A 179 -11.16 12.09 4.75
N ILE A 180 -10.93 10.94 5.35
CA ILE A 180 -9.71 10.15 5.17
C ILE A 180 -10.07 8.91 4.36
N SER A 181 -9.50 8.78 3.17
CA SER A 181 -9.68 7.63 2.30
C SER A 181 -8.36 6.96 1.95
N GLY A 182 -8.46 5.80 1.38
CA GLY A 182 -7.33 5.01 0.89
C GLY A 182 -7.68 3.53 0.81
N PRO A 183 -6.92 2.75 0.06
CA PRO A 183 -7.23 1.34 -0.17
C PRO A 183 -7.14 0.50 1.11
N SER A 184 -7.63 -0.73 1.05
CA SER A 184 -7.58 -1.66 2.18
C SER A 184 -6.13 -1.87 2.67
N SER A 185 -5.95 -1.93 4.00
CA SER A 185 -4.65 -2.07 4.67
C SER A 185 -3.64 -0.96 4.37
N SER A 186 -4.10 0.24 4.01
CA SER A 186 -3.25 1.41 3.85
C SER A 186 -2.85 2.09 5.16
N GLY A 187 -3.40 1.67 6.32
CA GLY A 187 -3.06 2.26 7.63
C GLY A 187 -3.86 3.53 7.96
N LYS A 188 -5.06 3.69 7.38
CA LYS A 188 -5.94 4.85 7.62
C LYS A 188 -6.26 5.04 9.10
N THR A 189 -6.56 3.97 9.81
CA THR A 189 -7.01 4.03 11.21
C THR A 189 -5.91 4.57 12.12
N THR A 190 -4.69 4.06 12.00
CA THR A 190 -3.56 4.58 12.78
C THR A 190 -3.19 6.00 12.36
N PHE A 191 -3.23 6.30 11.05
CA PHE A 191 -3.03 7.66 10.56
C PHE A 191 -4.05 8.62 11.19
N ARG A 192 -5.34 8.27 11.20
CA ARG A 192 -6.41 9.06 11.84
C ARG A 192 -6.08 9.35 13.31
N MET A 193 -5.74 8.32 14.08
CA MET A 193 -5.42 8.48 15.51
C MET A 193 -4.19 9.37 15.75
N ARG A 194 -3.16 9.25 14.94
CA ARG A 194 -1.98 10.14 15.00
C ARG A 194 -2.32 11.57 14.58
N LEU A 195 -3.17 11.73 13.56
CA LEU A 195 -3.65 13.04 13.12
C LEU A 195 -4.50 13.72 14.20
N GLU A 196 -5.39 12.99 14.88
CA GLU A 196 -6.19 13.50 16.00
C GLU A 196 -5.31 14.09 17.12
N ILE A 197 -4.18 13.42 17.45
CA ILE A 197 -3.21 13.94 18.41
C ILE A 197 -2.61 15.27 17.92
N GLN A 198 -2.19 15.34 16.65
CA GLN A 198 -1.61 16.56 16.10
C GLN A 198 -2.64 17.71 16.00
N LEU A 199 -3.91 17.39 15.76
CA LEU A 199 -4.98 18.39 15.78
C LEU A 199 -5.22 18.93 17.18
N LEU A 200 -5.17 18.08 18.22
CA LEU A 200 -5.25 18.54 19.63
C LEU A 200 -4.09 19.47 20.00
N VAL A 201 -2.87 19.18 19.52
CA VAL A 201 -1.70 20.07 19.67
C VAL A 201 -1.93 21.41 18.99
N ASN A 202 -2.66 21.43 17.85
CA ASN A 202 -3.08 22.64 17.15
C ASN A 202 -4.34 23.30 17.73
N LEU A 203 -4.74 22.91 18.97
CA LEU A 203 -5.89 23.44 19.71
C LEU A 203 -7.25 23.22 19.02
N LEU A 204 -7.34 22.19 18.17
CA LEU A 204 -8.59 21.73 17.58
C LEU A 204 -9.08 20.49 18.32
N LYS A 205 -10.38 20.34 18.46
CA LYS A 205 -11.01 19.19 19.09
C LYS A 205 -11.56 18.25 18.00
N PRO A 206 -10.85 17.19 17.61
CA PRO A 206 -11.37 16.23 16.68
C PRO A 206 -12.40 15.31 17.35
N VAL A 207 -13.44 14.96 16.63
CA VAL A 207 -14.37 13.87 16.92
C VAL A 207 -14.56 13.09 15.63
N GLY A 208 -14.81 11.78 15.69
CA GLY A 208 -14.93 11.05 14.42
C GLY A 208 -15.40 9.61 14.57
N PHE A 209 -15.66 9.00 13.43
CA PHE A 209 -16.09 7.61 13.30
C PHE A 209 -15.50 6.96 12.03
N SER A 210 -15.61 5.64 11.95
CA SER A 210 -15.21 4.86 10.79
C SER A 210 -16.40 4.49 9.93
N LEU A 211 -16.26 4.61 8.60
CA LEU A 211 -17.25 4.09 7.64
C LEU A 211 -17.35 2.56 7.67
N ASP A 212 -16.32 1.88 8.15
CA ASP A 212 -16.33 0.43 8.28
C ASP A 212 -17.44 -0.07 9.26
N ASP A 213 -17.91 0.79 10.17
CA ASP A 213 -19.01 0.50 11.07
C ASP A 213 -20.40 0.59 10.40
N TYR A 214 -20.46 1.19 9.21
CA TYR A 214 -21.69 1.40 8.45
C TYR A 214 -21.93 0.36 7.35
N PHE A 215 -21.14 -0.72 7.28
CA PHE A 215 -21.41 -1.80 6.34
C PHE A 215 -22.81 -2.37 6.55
N LEU A 216 -23.47 -2.68 5.44
CA LEU A 216 -24.69 -3.48 5.43
C LEU A 216 -24.41 -4.88 5.98
N GLU A 217 -25.43 -5.53 6.53
CA GLU A 217 -25.32 -6.94 6.92
C GLU A 217 -24.87 -7.80 5.74
N ARG A 218 -24.06 -8.82 6.04
CA ARG A 218 -23.37 -9.63 5.01
C ARG A 218 -24.30 -10.19 3.93
N ASP A 219 -25.52 -10.53 4.26
CA ASP A 219 -26.52 -11.04 3.30
C ASP A 219 -27.04 -9.96 2.35
N LYS A 220 -26.99 -8.69 2.75
CA LYS A 220 -27.41 -7.52 1.96
C LYS A 220 -26.29 -6.89 1.13
N THR A 221 -25.03 -7.35 1.29
CA THR A 221 -23.91 -6.84 0.51
C THR A 221 -24.17 -7.06 -1.00
N PRO A 222 -23.98 -6.04 -1.87
CA PRO A 222 -24.15 -6.17 -3.31
C PRO A 222 -23.23 -7.24 -3.90
N LEU A 223 -23.61 -7.76 -5.04
CA LEU A 223 -22.80 -8.72 -5.78
C LEU A 223 -21.99 -7.99 -6.87
N ASP A 224 -20.78 -8.46 -7.12
CA ASP A 224 -19.97 -8.05 -8.27
C ASP A 224 -20.43 -8.74 -9.57
N GLU A 225 -19.77 -8.45 -10.67
CA GLU A 225 -20.06 -9.02 -11.99
C GLU A 225 -19.83 -10.53 -12.10
N HIS A 226 -19.10 -11.11 -11.13
CA HIS A 226 -18.87 -12.55 -11.01
C HIS A 226 -19.89 -13.24 -10.08
N GLY A 227 -20.84 -12.48 -9.50
CA GLY A 227 -21.83 -12.98 -8.55
C GLY A 227 -21.28 -13.19 -7.13
N GLU A 228 -20.09 -12.65 -6.84
CA GLU A 228 -19.50 -12.65 -5.51
C GLU A 228 -19.84 -11.36 -4.75
N LYS A 229 -19.75 -11.39 -3.43
CA LYS A 229 -20.04 -10.21 -2.60
C LYS A 229 -18.97 -9.15 -2.75
N ASP A 230 -19.36 -7.97 -3.25
CA ASP A 230 -18.51 -6.80 -3.44
C ASP A 230 -18.47 -5.95 -2.16
N TYR A 231 -17.54 -6.27 -1.26
CA TYR A 231 -17.32 -5.51 -0.03
C TYR A 231 -16.60 -4.18 -0.26
N GLU A 232 -16.00 -3.98 -1.42
CA GLU A 232 -15.33 -2.73 -1.78
C GLU A 232 -16.29 -1.75 -2.48
N SER A 233 -17.52 -2.17 -2.80
CA SER A 233 -18.56 -1.31 -3.37
C SER A 233 -18.98 -0.19 -2.41
N LEU A 234 -19.20 1.01 -2.94
CA LEU A 234 -19.82 2.10 -2.17
C LEU A 234 -21.18 1.68 -1.58
N TYR A 235 -21.94 0.91 -2.35
CA TYR A 235 -23.28 0.41 -1.96
C TYR A 235 -23.25 -0.77 -0.99
N ALA A 236 -22.08 -1.20 -0.55
CA ALA A 236 -21.94 -2.08 0.61
C ALA A 236 -22.12 -1.33 1.94
N LEU A 237 -22.09 0.02 1.90
CA LEU A 237 -22.39 0.88 3.04
C LEU A 237 -23.88 1.25 3.08
N ASP A 238 -24.38 1.50 4.27
CA ASP A 238 -25.67 2.13 4.51
C ASP A 238 -25.54 3.65 4.31
N LEU A 239 -25.62 4.09 3.06
CA LEU A 239 -25.41 5.49 2.67
C LEU A 239 -26.43 6.43 3.30
N GLU A 240 -27.69 5.99 3.45
CA GLU A 240 -28.75 6.79 4.07
C GLU A 240 -28.41 7.07 5.53
N LEU A 241 -27.95 6.06 6.28
CA LEU A 241 -27.55 6.23 7.67
C LEU A 241 -26.28 7.08 7.82
N VAL A 242 -25.29 6.93 6.92
CA VAL A 242 -24.10 7.78 6.89
C VAL A 242 -24.48 9.25 6.68
N GLU A 243 -25.32 9.51 5.68
CA GLU A 243 -25.78 10.87 5.37
C GLU A 243 -26.57 11.46 6.55
N GLU A 244 -27.51 10.75 7.12
CA GLU A 244 -28.28 11.16 8.28
C GLU A 244 -27.36 11.55 9.45
N HIS A 245 -26.38 10.70 9.79
CA HIS A 245 -25.47 10.95 10.89
C HIS A 245 -24.54 12.14 10.62
N LEU A 246 -24.04 12.27 9.40
CA LEU A 246 -23.21 13.43 9.01
C LEU A 246 -23.97 14.74 9.17
N LEU A 247 -25.22 14.82 8.66
CA LEU A 247 -26.04 16.01 8.75
C LEU A 247 -26.39 16.37 10.20
N LYS A 248 -26.82 15.41 11.01
CA LYS A 248 -27.14 15.60 12.43
C LYS A 248 -25.92 16.09 13.23
N LEU A 249 -24.76 15.45 13.03
CA LEU A 249 -23.52 15.86 13.71
C LEU A 249 -23.12 17.28 13.32
N MET A 250 -23.23 17.66 12.04
CA MET A 250 -22.93 19.02 11.60
C MET A 250 -23.91 20.06 12.16
N GLN A 251 -25.12 19.66 12.55
CA GLN A 251 -26.12 20.50 13.24
C GLN A 251 -25.91 20.53 14.75
N GLY A 252 -24.92 19.78 15.28
CA GLY A 252 -24.64 19.67 16.72
C GLY A 252 -25.59 18.71 17.47
N GLU A 253 -26.32 17.89 16.74
CA GLU A 253 -27.15 16.83 17.31
C GLU A 253 -26.31 15.62 17.71
N GLU A 254 -26.84 14.81 18.64
CA GLU A 254 -26.24 13.57 19.07
C GLU A 254 -26.76 12.41 18.24
N VAL A 255 -25.86 11.49 17.83
CA VAL A 255 -26.21 10.28 17.09
C VAL A 255 -25.65 9.04 17.80
N GLU A 256 -26.35 7.91 17.69
CA GLU A 256 -25.82 6.62 18.12
C GLU A 256 -25.06 5.97 16.99
N LEU A 257 -23.72 5.81 17.14
CA LEU A 257 -22.89 5.19 16.13
C LEU A 257 -23.12 3.66 16.08
N PRO A 258 -23.27 3.09 14.88
CA PRO A 258 -23.26 1.63 14.71
C PRO A 258 -21.87 1.05 15.02
N SER A 259 -21.80 -0.26 15.16
CA SER A 259 -20.57 -1.05 15.21
C SER A 259 -20.73 -2.28 14.36
N TYR A 260 -19.81 -2.53 13.43
CA TYR A 260 -19.84 -3.68 12.55
C TYR A 260 -18.94 -4.81 13.03
N ASN A 261 -19.50 -5.98 13.23
CA ASN A 261 -18.75 -7.17 13.63
C ASN A 261 -18.33 -7.97 12.39
N PHE A 262 -17.06 -7.87 12.01
CA PHE A 262 -16.50 -8.55 10.83
C PHE A 262 -16.53 -10.08 10.93
N VAL A 263 -16.57 -10.67 12.11
CA VAL A 263 -16.65 -12.13 12.29
C VAL A 263 -18.06 -12.61 11.98
N THR A 264 -19.08 -11.99 12.58
CA THR A 264 -20.49 -12.37 12.39
C THR A 264 -21.10 -11.77 11.12
N GLY A 265 -20.54 -10.68 10.59
CA GLY A 265 -21.07 -9.95 9.44
C GLY A 265 -22.37 -9.20 9.76
N ARG A 266 -22.52 -8.72 10.98
CA ARG A 266 -23.71 -8.00 11.47
C ARG A 266 -23.34 -6.63 12.04
N ARG A 267 -24.25 -5.69 11.87
CA ARG A 267 -24.20 -4.36 12.48
C ARG A 267 -24.98 -4.37 13.80
N GLU A 268 -24.43 -3.73 14.81
CA GLU A 268 -24.98 -3.65 16.16
C GLU A 268 -24.93 -2.21 16.66
N PHE A 269 -25.88 -1.82 17.50
CA PHE A 269 -25.87 -0.56 18.25
C PHE A 269 -25.56 -0.88 19.72
N LYS A 270 -24.55 -0.19 20.29
CA LYS A 270 -23.98 -0.52 21.60
C LYS A 270 -23.99 0.67 22.56
N ASN A 271 -24.95 1.59 22.41
CA ASN A 271 -25.03 2.84 23.17
C ASN A 271 -23.77 3.70 23.04
N ASN A 272 -23.16 3.72 21.86
CA ASN A 272 -22.01 4.54 21.53
C ASN A 272 -22.50 5.86 20.90
N PHE A 273 -22.68 6.89 21.72
CA PHE A 273 -23.19 8.18 21.27
C PHE A 273 -22.07 9.14 20.93
N LEU A 274 -22.21 9.83 19.80
CA LEU A 274 -21.31 10.88 19.35
C LEU A 274 -22.08 12.20 19.19
N LYS A 275 -21.50 13.27 19.68
CA LYS A 275 -21.95 14.63 19.45
C LYS A 275 -20.79 15.50 19.01
N MET A 276 -21.01 16.39 18.07
CA MET A 276 -20.01 17.35 17.62
C MET A 276 -20.11 18.63 18.46
N PRO A 277 -19.16 18.88 19.41
CA PRO A 277 -19.16 20.13 20.17
C PRO A 277 -18.88 21.36 19.30
N ASP A 278 -19.23 22.56 19.81
CA ASP A 278 -18.82 23.80 19.19
C ASP A 278 -17.32 23.87 18.99
N ASN A 279 -16.87 24.44 17.87
CA ASN A 279 -15.45 24.52 17.49
C ASN A 279 -14.71 23.17 17.39
N SER A 280 -15.43 22.09 17.13
CA SER A 280 -14.84 20.79 16.84
C SER A 280 -14.73 20.53 15.34
N LEU A 281 -13.99 19.49 15.01
CA LEU A 281 -13.74 19.00 13.65
C LEU A 281 -14.20 17.55 13.58
N LEU A 282 -15.06 17.24 12.61
CA LEU A 282 -15.48 15.87 12.36
C LEU A 282 -14.47 15.15 11.47
N ILE A 283 -14.00 14.00 11.90
CA ILE A 283 -13.09 13.14 11.10
C ILE A 283 -13.82 11.84 10.75
N VAL A 284 -13.94 11.57 9.46
CA VAL A 284 -14.54 10.33 8.95
C VAL A 284 -13.51 9.59 8.14
N GLU A 285 -13.24 8.33 8.50
CA GLU A 285 -12.30 7.50 7.78
C GLU A 285 -12.98 6.28 7.17
N GLY A 286 -12.55 5.90 5.98
CA GLY A 286 -12.99 4.70 5.27
C GLY A 286 -12.57 4.70 3.82
N ILE A 287 -12.71 3.56 3.15
CA ILE A 287 -12.24 3.40 1.76
C ILE A 287 -12.94 4.36 0.77
N HIS A 288 -14.14 4.81 1.07
CA HIS A 288 -14.96 5.67 0.21
C HIS A 288 -14.92 7.16 0.58
N GLY A 289 -14.07 7.58 1.53
CA GLY A 289 -14.05 8.97 2.02
C GLY A 289 -13.85 10.04 0.94
N LEU A 290 -13.25 9.73 -0.21
CA LEU A 290 -13.05 10.64 -1.33
C LEU A 290 -14.06 10.48 -2.47
N ASN A 291 -14.99 9.53 -2.37
CA ASN A 291 -16.04 9.38 -3.37
C ASN A 291 -17.04 10.56 -3.23
N PRO A 292 -17.25 11.36 -4.28
CA PRO A 292 -18.14 12.53 -4.22
C PRO A 292 -19.58 12.18 -3.83
N GLU A 293 -20.07 11.00 -4.21
CA GLU A 293 -21.43 10.55 -3.92
C GLU A 293 -21.69 10.42 -2.41
N LEU A 294 -20.70 9.97 -1.64
CA LEU A 294 -20.81 9.82 -0.18
C LEU A 294 -21.14 11.13 0.55
N THR A 295 -20.66 12.25 0.03
CA THR A 295 -20.76 13.56 0.69
C THR A 295 -21.27 14.66 -0.25
N ALA A 296 -22.15 14.29 -1.19
CA ALA A 296 -22.68 15.23 -2.20
C ALA A 296 -23.42 16.42 -1.56
N HIS A 297 -24.06 16.21 -0.41
CA HIS A 297 -24.81 17.21 0.34
C HIS A 297 -23.93 18.13 1.22
N ILE A 298 -22.63 17.83 1.40
CA ILE A 298 -21.71 18.68 2.14
C ILE A 298 -20.98 19.60 1.15
N PRO A 299 -21.05 20.95 1.33
CA PRO A 299 -20.36 21.89 0.45
C PRO A 299 -18.84 21.64 0.41
N PRO A 300 -18.18 21.78 -0.74
CA PRO A 300 -16.75 21.54 -0.89
C PRO A 300 -15.89 22.36 0.08
N GLU A 301 -16.24 23.61 0.34
CA GLU A 301 -15.52 24.51 1.26
C GLU A 301 -15.59 24.09 2.73
N LYS A 302 -16.51 23.16 3.07
CA LYS A 302 -16.62 22.58 4.42
C LYS A 302 -15.81 21.31 4.59
N LYS A 303 -15.26 20.77 3.51
CA LYS A 303 -14.54 19.49 3.49
C LYS A 303 -13.03 19.67 3.34
N PHE A 304 -12.27 18.74 3.91
CA PHE A 304 -10.86 18.53 3.65
C PHE A 304 -10.60 17.05 3.38
N LEU A 305 -10.02 16.75 2.25
CA LEU A 305 -9.90 15.41 1.71
C LEU A 305 -8.46 14.91 1.81
N ILE A 306 -8.25 13.76 2.44
CA ILE A 306 -6.93 13.14 2.62
C ILE A 306 -6.92 11.74 2.01
N TYR A 307 -5.95 11.47 1.14
CA TYR A 307 -5.70 10.13 0.63
C TYR A 307 -4.50 9.49 1.33
N VAL A 308 -4.71 8.31 1.92
CA VAL A 308 -3.67 7.53 2.61
C VAL A 308 -3.32 6.32 1.78
N SER A 309 -2.09 6.20 1.33
CA SER A 309 -1.59 5.06 0.57
C SER A 309 -0.33 4.48 1.19
N ALA A 310 -0.11 3.19 1.04
CA ALA A 310 1.12 2.50 1.44
C ALA A 310 2.07 2.41 0.23
N LEU A 311 2.63 3.57 -0.18
CA LEU A 311 3.57 3.62 -1.30
C LEU A 311 4.92 3.08 -0.86
N THR A 312 5.24 1.86 -1.29
CA THR A 312 6.56 1.28 -1.03
C THR A 312 7.59 1.98 -1.90
N THR A 313 8.42 2.83 -1.29
CA THR A 313 9.41 3.65 -1.99
C THR A 313 10.79 3.01 -1.99
N ILE A 314 11.10 2.15 -1.01
CA ILE A 314 12.30 1.32 -1.05
C ILE A 314 12.16 0.28 -2.15
N SER A 315 13.18 0.13 -2.98
CA SER A 315 13.25 -0.89 -4.02
C SER A 315 14.00 -2.13 -3.53
N LEU A 316 13.79 -3.26 -4.19
CA LEU A 316 14.60 -4.45 -3.92
C LEU A 316 16.06 -4.21 -4.32
N ASP A 317 16.24 -3.66 -5.51
CA ASP A 317 17.48 -3.15 -6.09
C ASP A 317 17.15 -2.03 -7.11
N ASP A 318 18.11 -1.55 -7.88
CA ASP A 318 17.92 -0.42 -8.82
C ASP A 318 16.98 -0.75 -10.00
N HIS A 319 16.67 -2.02 -10.24
CA HIS A 319 15.80 -2.47 -11.33
C HIS A 319 14.48 -3.10 -10.85
N ASN A 320 14.44 -3.62 -9.63
CA ASN A 320 13.31 -4.36 -9.09
C ASN A 320 12.58 -3.54 -8.02
N TRP A 321 11.52 -2.86 -8.41
CA TRP A 321 10.66 -2.14 -7.49
C TRP A 321 9.73 -3.08 -6.72
N ILE A 322 9.21 -2.63 -5.58
CA ILE A 322 8.29 -3.40 -4.75
C ILE A 322 6.87 -2.85 -4.93
N PRO A 323 5.93 -3.64 -5.46
CA PRO A 323 4.55 -3.22 -5.62
C PRO A 323 3.90 -2.83 -4.29
N ALA A 324 3.26 -1.67 -4.24
CA ALA A 324 2.48 -1.25 -3.07
C ALA A 324 1.34 -2.23 -2.74
N SER A 325 0.82 -2.94 -3.74
CA SER A 325 -0.16 -4.01 -3.57
C SER A 325 0.39 -5.18 -2.76
N ASP A 326 1.66 -5.57 -2.97
CA ASP A 326 2.29 -6.66 -2.22
C ASP A 326 2.45 -6.29 -0.74
N ASN A 327 2.91 -5.08 -0.46
CA ASN A 327 3.01 -4.58 0.90
C ASN A 327 1.63 -4.60 1.60
N ARG A 328 0.59 -4.11 0.93
CA ARG A 328 -0.77 -4.10 1.49
C ARG A 328 -1.36 -5.51 1.66
N LEU A 329 -1.07 -6.44 0.73
CA LEU A 329 -1.47 -7.84 0.87
C LEU A 329 -0.81 -8.48 2.10
N ILE A 330 0.49 -8.26 2.29
CA ILE A 330 1.25 -8.75 3.45
C ILE A 330 0.67 -8.18 4.75
N ARG A 331 0.41 -6.87 4.82
CA ARG A 331 -0.27 -6.22 5.94
C ARG A 331 -1.63 -6.85 6.22
N ARG A 332 -2.44 -7.06 5.16
CA ARG A 332 -3.77 -7.66 5.26
C ARG A 332 -3.72 -9.09 5.78
N ILE A 333 -2.81 -9.92 5.28
CA ILE A 333 -2.65 -11.31 5.74
C ILE A 333 -2.41 -11.35 7.25
N VAL A 334 -1.50 -10.52 7.77
CA VAL A 334 -1.20 -10.50 9.21
C VAL A 334 -2.38 -9.98 10.02
N ARG A 335 -3.01 -8.87 9.58
CA ARG A 335 -4.18 -8.30 10.26
C ARG A 335 -5.35 -9.27 10.30
N ASP A 336 -5.72 -9.84 9.16
CA ASP A 336 -6.91 -10.70 9.04
C ASP A 336 -6.70 -12.00 9.80
N TYR A 337 -5.49 -12.55 9.81
CA TYR A 337 -5.14 -13.71 10.63
C TYR A 337 -5.28 -13.41 12.14
N ARG A 338 -4.81 -12.25 12.61
CA ARG A 338 -4.79 -11.90 14.03
C ARG A 338 -6.16 -11.48 14.57
N TYR A 339 -6.89 -10.69 13.79
CA TYR A 339 -8.07 -9.96 14.30
C TYR A 339 -9.38 -10.35 13.65
N ARG A 340 -9.35 -11.05 12.50
CA ARG A 340 -10.56 -11.42 11.75
C ARG A 340 -10.74 -12.92 11.58
N GLY A 341 -9.83 -13.74 12.12
CA GLY A 341 -9.90 -15.19 12.08
C GLY A 341 -9.77 -15.80 10.68
N ALA A 342 -9.22 -15.06 9.71
CA ALA A 342 -9.04 -15.53 8.34
C ALA A 342 -7.65 -16.14 8.14
N SER A 343 -7.56 -17.24 7.37
CA SER A 343 -6.27 -17.82 6.96
C SER A 343 -5.61 -17.01 5.84
N ALA A 344 -4.29 -17.23 5.60
CA ALA A 344 -3.61 -16.64 4.44
C ALA A 344 -4.27 -17.06 3.12
N GLU A 345 -4.65 -18.32 2.98
CA GLU A 345 -5.39 -18.85 1.83
C GLU A 345 -6.64 -18.03 1.54
N GLN A 346 -7.50 -17.83 2.57
CA GLN A 346 -8.73 -17.03 2.43
C GLN A 346 -8.45 -15.56 2.09
N THR A 347 -7.37 -14.99 2.60
CA THR A 347 -7.01 -13.59 2.31
C THR A 347 -6.48 -13.45 0.89
N ILE A 348 -5.64 -14.38 0.44
CA ILE A 348 -5.07 -14.40 -0.92
C ILE A 348 -6.18 -14.64 -1.95
N SER A 349 -7.09 -15.61 -1.73
CA SER A 349 -8.18 -15.91 -2.66
C SER A 349 -9.09 -14.71 -2.93
N ARG A 350 -9.28 -13.83 -1.94
CA ARG A 350 -10.10 -12.61 -2.06
C ARG A 350 -9.35 -11.40 -2.59
N TRP A 351 -8.03 -11.48 -2.70
CA TRP A 351 -7.23 -10.29 -3.01
C TRP A 351 -7.52 -9.71 -4.39
N GLU A 352 -7.79 -10.54 -5.37
CA GLU A 352 -8.15 -10.10 -6.72
C GLU A 352 -9.48 -9.33 -6.74
N SER A 353 -10.50 -9.82 -6.04
CA SER A 353 -11.78 -9.10 -5.87
C SER A 353 -11.59 -7.74 -5.18
N VAL A 354 -10.73 -7.68 -4.14
CA VAL A 354 -10.39 -6.41 -3.49
C VAL A 354 -9.73 -5.45 -4.48
N ARG A 355 -8.79 -5.92 -5.29
CA ARG A 355 -8.09 -5.09 -6.29
C ARG A 355 -9.06 -4.51 -7.32
N ARG A 356 -9.96 -5.33 -7.88
CA ARG A 356 -11.01 -4.86 -8.81
C ARG A 356 -11.89 -3.79 -8.17
N GLY A 357 -12.30 -4.00 -6.92
CA GLY A 357 -13.08 -3.02 -6.18
C GLY A 357 -12.34 -1.70 -5.95
N GLU A 358 -11.04 -1.76 -5.62
CA GLU A 358 -10.21 -0.56 -5.48
C GLU A 358 -10.09 0.22 -6.79
N GLU A 359 -9.90 -0.46 -7.91
CA GLU A 359 -9.82 0.14 -9.26
C GLU A 359 -11.12 0.83 -9.67
N LYS A 360 -12.25 0.25 -9.28
CA LYS A 360 -13.58 0.80 -9.59
C LYS A 360 -14.03 1.91 -8.65
N TRP A 361 -13.77 1.78 -7.34
CA TRP A 361 -14.45 2.57 -6.32
C TRP A 361 -13.53 3.51 -5.54
N ILE A 362 -12.19 3.35 -5.60
CA ILE A 362 -11.26 4.09 -4.76
C ILE A 362 -10.26 4.89 -5.60
N PHE A 363 -9.51 4.25 -6.49
CA PHE A 363 -8.45 4.89 -7.25
C PHE A 363 -8.93 6.01 -8.20
N PRO A 364 -10.12 5.96 -8.82
CA PRO A 364 -10.60 7.07 -9.63
C PRO A 364 -10.76 8.39 -8.88
N PHE A 365 -10.90 8.34 -7.54
CA PHE A 365 -11.13 9.51 -6.71
C PHE A 365 -9.89 9.98 -5.93
N GLN A 366 -8.76 9.28 -6.02
CA GLN A 366 -7.57 9.59 -5.21
C GLN A 366 -7.00 10.99 -5.49
N GLU A 367 -7.04 11.45 -6.75
CA GLU A 367 -6.56 12.80 -7.11
C GLU A 367 -7.49 13.93 -6.65
N ASN A 368 -8.70 13.62 -6.10
CA ASN A 368 -9.56 14.60 -5.45
C ASN A 368 -9.01 15.08 -4.10
N ALA A 369 -8.04 14.37 -3.51
CA ALA A 369 -7.47 14.70 -2.21
C ALA A 369 -6.85 16.10 -2.18
N ASP A 370 -7.08 16.86 -1.10
CA ASP A 370 -6.35 18.10 -0.82
C ASP A 370 -4.91 17.81 -0.45
N MET A 371 -4.68 16.74 0.32
CA MET A 371 -3.35 16.23 0.67
C MET A 371 -3.29 14.71 0.61
N MET A 372 -2.10 14.18 0.33
CA MET A 372 -1.84 12.75 0.35
C MET A 372 -0.81 12.40 1.41
N PHE A 373 -0.92 11.21 1.99
CA PHE A 373 -0.02 10.70 3.00
C PHE A 373 0.49 9.31 2.62
N ASN A 374 1.80 9.13 2.64
CA ASN A 374 2.41 7.81 2.50
C ASN A 374 2.55 7.14 3.87
N SER A 375 1.85 6.04 4.05
CA SER A 375 1.85 5.26 5.29
C SER A 375 2.93 4.18 5.35
N ALA A 376 3.63 3.92 4.23
CA ALA A 376 4.67 2.91 4.20
C ALA A 376 5.90 3.34 4.99
N MET A 377 6.47 2.39 5.75
CA MET A 377 7.71 2.57 6.48
C MET A 377 8.83 1.77 5.80
N ILE A 378 9.99 2.37 5.62
CA ILE A 378 11.12 1.72 4.92
C ILE A 378 11.55 0.39 5.54
N TYR A 379 11.35 0.22 6.83
CA TYR A 379 11.74 -0.97 7.59
C TYR A 379 10.58 -1.98 7.78
N GLU A 380 9.36 -1.67 7.33
CA GLU A 380 8.20 -2.45 7.73
C GLU A 380 8.20 -3.88 7.21
N LEU A 381 8.65 -4.12 5.96
CA LEU A 381 8.71 -5.46 5.40
C LEU A 381 9.70 -6.35 6.17
N ALA A 382 10.81 -5.79 6.63
CA ALA A 382 11.74 -6.47 7.51
C ALA A 382 11.15 -6.80 8.89
N ALA A 383 10.29 -5.91 9.42
CA ALA A 383 9.61 -6.12 10.70
C ALA A 383 8.45 -7.13 10.57
N ILE A 384 7.63 -7.00 9.51
CA ILE A 384 6.46 -7.84 9.33
C ILE A 384 6.79 -9.26 8.89
N ARG A 385 7.95 -9.47 8.24
CA ARG A 385 8.42 -10.77 7.76
C ARG A 385 8.26 -11.87 8.81
N ARG A 386 8.73 -11.65 10.03
CA ARG A 386 8.67 -12.59 11.13
C ARG A 386 7.26 -13.06 11.47
N HIS A 387 6.27 -12.20 11.25
CA HIS A 387 4.87 -12.47 11.58
C HIS A 387 4.14 -13.15 10.43
N VAL A 388 4.46 -12.79 9.19
CA VAL A 388 3.72 -13.28 8.01
C VAL A 388 4.27 -14.62 7.49
N GLU A 389 5.59 -14.88 7.57
CA GLU A 389 6.17 -16.14 7.08
C GLU A 389 5.51 -17.40 7.66
N PRO A 390 5.32 -17.51 9.00
CA PRO A 390 4.66 -18.70 9.56
C PRO A 390 3.20 -18.85 9.12
N ILE A 391 2.53 -17.75 8.77
CA ILE A 391 1.15 -17.76 8.27
C ILE A 391 1.12 -18.24 6.82
N LEU A 392 2.00 -17.72 5.97
CA LEU A 392 2.13 -18.12 4.57
C LEU A 392 2.56 -19.60 4.41
N MET A 393 3.46 -20.09 5.28
CA MET A 393 3.91 -21.48 5.25
C MET A 393 2.79 -22.50 5.53
N ARG A 394 1.66 -22.07 6.09
CA ARG A 394 0.49 -22.93 6.33
C ARG A 394 -0.41 -23.12 5.11
N VAL A 395 -0.20 -22.35 4.04
CA VAL A 395 -0.99 -22.50 2.80
C VAL A 395 -0.65 -23.83 2.16
N PRO A 396 -1.65 -24.71 1.93
CA PRO A 396 -1.42 -26.04 1.39
C PRO A 396 -0.90 -25.98 -0.06
N ARG A 397 0.00 -26.89 -0.43
CA ARG A 397 0.53 -26.97 -1.81
C ARG A 397 -0.51 -27.36 -2.86
N THR A 398 -1.67 -27.82 -2.43
CA THR A 398 -2.76 -28.32 -3.27
C THR A 398 -3.76 -27.26 -3.69
N VAL A 399 -3.67 -26.05 -3.14
CA VAL A 399 -4.59 -24.95 -3.48
C VAL A 399 -3.93 -23.94 -4.42
N PRO A 400 -4.71 -23.23 -5.25
CA PRO A 400 -4.18 -22.23 -6.21
C PRO A 400 -3.38 -21.10 -5.53
N GLU A 401 -3.78 -20.69 -4.34
CA GLU A 401 -3.18 -19.62 -3.53
C GLU A 401 -1.75 -19.93 -3.09
N TYR A 402 -1.33 -21.20 -3.17
CA TYR A 402 0.03 -21.59 -2.83
C TYR A 402 1.09 -20.90 -3.70
N SER A 403 0.82 -20.70 -4.97
CA SER A 403 1.76 -20.02 -5.87
C SER A 403 2.07 -18.60 -5.41
N GLU A 404 1.04 -17.86 -4.98
CA GLU A 404 1.18 -16.50 -4.46
C GLU A 404 1.83 -16.50 -3.07
N ALA A 405 1.44 -17.41 -2.18
CA ALA A 405 2.08 -17.56 -0.88
C ALA A 405 3.58 -17.86 -1.02
N TYR A 406 3.96 -18.74 -1.97
CA TYR A 406 5.35 -19.06 -2.25
C TYR A 406 6.13 -17.86 -2.83
N ARG A 407 5.51 -17.10 -3.74
CA ARG A 407 6.08 -15.87 -4.31
C ARG A 407 6.38 -14.84 -3.21
N LEU A 408 5.43 -14.63 -2.28
CA LEU A 408 5.60 -13.71 -1.16
C LEU A 408 6.68 -14.19 -0.18
N LEU A 409 6.77 -15.49 0.11
CA LEU A 409 7.84 -16.06 0.93
C LEU A 409 9.21 -15.83 0.29
N LYS A 410 9.34 -16.08 -1.01
CA LYS A 410 10.57 -15.84 -1.76
C LYS A 410 10.95 -14.36 -1.74
N PHE A 411 9.99 -13.47 -1.96
CA PHE A 411 10.18 -12.02 -1.87
C PHE A 411 10.67 -11.60 -0.47
N LEU A 412 10.00 -12.05 0.57
CA LEU A 412 10.36 -11.69 1.95
C LEU A 412 11.74 -12.23 2.38
N SER A 413 12.23 -13.28 1.73
CA SER A 413 13.55 -13.85 2.05
C SER A 413 14.72 -12.90 1.79
N TYR A 414 14.52 -11.85 0.99
CA TYR A 414 15.52 -10.81 0.76
C TYR A 414 15.70 -9.84 1.93
N PHE A 415 14.75 -9.77 2.86
CA PHE A 415 14.80 -8.85 4.01
C PHE A 415 15.38 -9.55 5.25
N ASN A 416 16.31 -8.93 5.94
CA ASN A 416 16.73 -9.38 7.26
C ASN A 416 15.70 -9.02 8.33
N TYR A 417 15.47 -9.92 9.30
CA TYR A 417 14.50 -9.71 10.38
C TYR A 417 14.83 -8.51 11.25
N ILE A 418 13.82 -7.73 11.60
CA ILE A 418 13.86 -6.68 12.63
C ILE A 418 12.99 -7.12 13.80
N THR A 419 13.43 -6.83 15.03
CA THR A 419 12.67 -7.17 16.23
C THR A 419 11.62 -6.12 16.54
N ASP A 420 10.45 -6.55 17.05
CA ASP A 420 9.37 -5.63 17.44
C ASP A 420 9.77 -4.67 18.57
N ARG A 421 10.83 -5.01 19.33
CA ARG A 421 11.30 -4.19 20.46
C ARG A 421 11.82 -2.82 20.03
N GLU A 422 12.31 -2.72 18.81
CA GLU A 422 12.86 -1.47 18.26
C GLU A 422 11.76 -0.53 17.74
N LEU A 423 10.54 -1.04 17.55
CA LEU A 423 9.44 -0.27 16.98
C LEU A 423 8.71 0.54 18.06
N PRO A 424 8.52 1.86 17.86
CA PRO A 424 7.72 2.67 18.78
C PRO A 424 6.30 2.13 18.93
N PRO A 425 5.67 2.24 20.10
CA PRO A 425 4.28 1.77 20.29
C PRO A 425 3.25 2.60 19.51
N THR A 426 3.63 3.78 19.04
CA THR A 426 2.81 4.67 18.20
C THR A 426 3.06 4.51 16.72
N SER A 427 4.00 3.61 16.33
CA SER A 427 4.28 3.34 14.92
C SER A 427 3.06 2.81 14.19
N LEU A 428 2.85 3.27 12.96
CA LEU A 428 1.76 2.82 12.09
C LEU A 428 1.81 1.30 11.85
N VAL A 429 3.00 0.74 11.76
CA VAL A 429 3.21 -0.70 11.54
C VAL A 429 2.60 -1.55 12.66
N ARG A 430 2.46 -1.00 13.87
CA ARG A 430 1.84 -1.67 15.03
C ARG A 430 0.38 -2.04 14.84
N GLU A 431 -0.34 -1.36 13.95
CA GLU A 431 -1.70 -1.75 13.55
C GLU A 431 -1.75 -3.22 13.08
N PHE A 432 -0.71 -3.65 12.39
CA PHE A 432 -0.60 -5.01 11.85
C PHE A 432 0.14 -5.97 12.79
N LEU A 433 1.20 -5.50 13.43
CA LEU A 433 2.06 -6.34 14.29
C LEU A 433 1.53 -6.50 15.72
N GLY A 434 0.61 -5.64 16.16
CA GLY A 434 0.18 -5.57 17.54
C GLY A 434 1.18 -4.81 18.44
N GLY A 435 0.84 -4.69 19.73
CA GLY A 435 1.63 -3.92 20.70
C GLY A 435 1.56 -2.40 20.48
N SER A 436 0.51 -1.93 19.82
CA SER A 436 0.20 -0.50 19.70
C SER A 436 -0.26 0.09 21.02
N SER A 437 0.07 1.36 21.27
CA SER A 437 -0.55 2.16 22.32
C SER A 437 -1.94 2.68 21.94
N PHE A 438 -2.31 2.60 20.67
CA PHE A 438 -3.65 2.91 20.19
C PHE A 438 -4.60 1.73 20.40
N ARG A 439 -5.90 2.05 20.56
CA ARG A 439 -6.99 1.06 20.66
C ARG A 439 -7.74 1.06 19.33
N TYR A 440 -7.82 -0.11 18.71
CA TYR A 440 -8.50 -0.33 17.42
C TYR A 440 -9.88 -0.91 17.60
#